data_05a55304fd183afbbf97109b23253db7
#
_entry.id   05a55304fd183afbbf97109b23253db7
#
_cell.length_a   1.000
_cell.length_b   1.000
_cell.length_c   1.000
_cell.angle_alpha   90.00
_cell.angle_beta   90.00
_cell.angle_gamma   90.00
#
_symmetry.space_group_name_H-M   'P 1'
#
loop_
_entity.id
_entity.type
_entity.pdbx_description
1 polymer ?
#
loop_
_entity_poly.entity_id
_entity_poly.type
_entity_poly.pdbx_seq_one_letter_code
_entity_poly.pdbx_strand_id
1 'polypeptide(L)'
;MNFVIRLVVILSFDALARAYEPPAPSTQIEIAHFEWHDSARDRDVPAKVYFPKTGAGALPVVVFSHGLGGSREGYEYLGLHWAGCGYVSVHLQHQGSDDALWKNAAKGEGMKALSSSVLDIRNSVNRPRDVSFAIDQLTTLNADASSPLHARLDLQRIAVAGHSYGGFTAMALAGQALGPRATTELADPRIKCAIEMSAPVPRAAMRDRSYGSVSIPVFHMSGTEDDSPIGDTKAADRRIPYDLTKNAETCLIIFKEGDHMIFSGRLADREARASEDAKFQRLICAGTTAFLDAFLKGRPDAHGWLMDGGYGKLVGDEGVFEAKAPAR
;
A
#
# COMPACT_ATOMS: atom_id res chain seq x y z
N MET A 1 58.94 -31.69 -26.48
CA MET A 1 57.76 -30.87 -26.72
C MET A 1 56.71 -31.30 -25.73
N ASN A 2 56.70 -30.69 -24.50
CA ASN A 2 55.80 -31.09 -23.39
C ASN A 2 54.55 -30.23 -23.44
N PHE A 3 53.41 -30.84 -23.76
CA PHE A 3 52.10 -30.20 -23.67
C PHE A 3 51.61 -30.27 -22.24
N VAL A 4 51.49 -29.12 -21.57
CA VAL A 4 50.83 -28.99 -20.28
C VAL A 4 49.35 -28.70 -20.52
N ILE A 5 48.49 -29.70 -20.27
CA ILE A 5 47.03 -29.52 -20.27
C ILE A 5 46.64 -28.85 -18.94
N ARG A 6 46.22 -27.57 -19.00
CA ARG A 6 45.58 -26.89 -17.87
C ARG A 6 44.12 -27.31 -17.81
N LEU A 7 43.77 -28.10 -16.80
CA LEU A 7 42.41 -28.42 -16.45
C LEU A 7 41.75 -27.19 -15.78
N VAL A 8 40.84 -26.53 -16.50
CA VAL A 8 40.00 -25.45 -15.92
C VAL A 8 38.82 -26.14 -15.26
N VAL A 9 38.84 -26.24 -13.95
CA VAL A 9 37.68 -26.67 -13.16
C VAL A 9 36.76 -25.47 -13.02
N ILE A 10 35.68 -25.45 -13.80
CA ILE A 10 34.56 -24.52 -13.63
C ILE A 10 33.75 -25.07 -12.43
N LEU A 11 33.95 -24.49 -11.24
CA LEU A 11 33.07 -24.70 -10.12
C LEU A 11 31.79 -23.90 -10.40
N SER A 12 30.76 -24.56 -10.91
CA SER A 12 29.41 -24.05 -10.92
C SER A 12 28.93 -24.02 -9.45
N PHE A 13 28.95 -22.84 -8.84
CA PHE A 13 28.20 -22.60 -7.62
C PHE A 13 26.72 -22.51 -8.02
N ASP A 14 26.04 -23.63 -8.12
CA ASP A 14 24.61 -23.69 -7.95
C ASP A 14 24.33 -23.41 -6.46
N ALA A 15 24.33 -22.11 -6.10
CA ALA A 15 23.66 -21.68 -4.90
C ALA A 15 22.18 -22.03 -5.13
N LEU A 16 21.71 -23.12 -4.53
CA LEU A 16 20.28 -23.41 -4.39
C LEU A 16 19.65 -22.14 -3.81
N ALA A 17 19.08 -21.30 -4.69
CA ALA A 17 18.36 -20.12 -4.28
C ALA A 17 17.24 -20.62 -3.37
N ARG A 18 17.39 -20.36 -2.09
CA ARG A 18 16.36 -20.71 -1.10
C ARG A 18 15.08 -20.02 -1.54
N ALA A 19 14.00 -20.77 -1.69
CA ALA A 19 12.72 -20.20 -2.07
C ALA A 19 12.39 -19.05 -1.08
N TYR A 20 11.93 -17.92 -1.60
CA TYR A 20 11.53 -16.80 -0.75
C TYR A 20 10.40 -17.24 0.17
N GLU A 21 10.55 -16.91 1.45
CA GLU A 21 9.50 -17.02 2.45
C GLU A 21 9.32 -15.63 3.07
N PRO A 22 8.07 -15.11 3.15
CA PRO A 22 7.82 -13.85 3.85
C PRO A 22 8.36 -13.93 5.28
N PRO A 23 9.15 -12.93 5.74
CA PRO A 23 9.75 -12.97 7.06
C PRO A 23 8.67 -12.95 8.14
N ALA A 24 8.88 -13.73 9.22
CA ALA A 24 8.09 -13.62 10.44
C ALA A 24 8.32 -12.22 11.05
N PRO A 25 7.27 -11.45 11.36
CA PRO A 25 7.43 -10.12 11.93
C PRO A 25 7.98 -10.16 13.35
N SER A 26 8.93 -9.27 13.66
CA SER A 26 9.36 -9.02 15.03
C SER A 26 8.23 -8.35 15.82
N THR A 27 8.12 -8.66 17.11
CA THR A 27 7.21 -8.00 18.06
C THR A 27 7.85 -6.78 18.74
N GLN A 28 9.13 -6.50 18.49
CA GLN A 28 9.86 -5.37 19.05
C GLN A 28 9.62 -4.11 18.23
N ILE A 29 8.45 -3.50 18.42
CA ILE A 29 7.97 -2.32 17.67
C ILE A 29 7.83 -1.13 18.62
N GLU A 30 8.24 0.03 18.17
CA GLU A 30 7.91 1.33 18.76
C GLU A 30 6.83 2.02 17.94
N ILE A 31 6.00 2.81 18.65
CA ILE A 31 4.93 3.60 18.06
C ILE A 31 5.12 5.04 18.50
N ALA A 32 5.10 5.97 17.53
CA ALA A 32 5.13 7.39 17.77
C ALA A 32 3.92 8.08 17.11
N HIS A 33 3.43 9.15 17.75
CA HIS A 33 2.36 9.99 17.20
C HIS A 33 2.91 11.36 16.90
N PHE A 34 2.53 11.90 15.76
CA PHE A 34 2.90 13.25 15.32
C PHE A 34 1.64 14.03 14.98
N GLU A 35 1.59 15.28 15.42
CA GLU A 35 0.48 16.21 15.15
C GLU A 35 1.01 17.28 14.19
N TRP A 36 1.14 16.93 12.92
CA TRP A 36 1.67 17.86 11.91
C TRP A 36 0.59 18.81 11.43
N HIS A 37 1.00 20.07 11.20
CA HIS A 37 0.17 21.11 10.60
C HIS A 37 0.82 21.65 9.34
N ASP A 38 0.14 21.53 8.21
CA ASP A 38 0.55 22.13 6.94
C ASP A 38 0.06 23.58 6.87
N SER A 39 0.92 24.52 7.26
CA SER A 39 0.59 25.94 7.30
C SER A 39 0.30 26.54 5.92
N ALA A 40 0.82 25.94 4.83
CA ALA A 40 0.54 26.42 3.46
C ALA A 40 -0.91 26.12 3.03
N ARG A 41 -1.52 25.08 3.59
CA ARG A 41 -2.90 24.67 3.30
C ARG A 41 -3.85 24.87 4.48
N ASP A 42 -3.36 25.39 5.63
CA ASP A 42 -4.09 25.51 6.91
C ASP A 42 -4.79 24.19 7.26
N ARG A 43 -3.99 23.11 7.38
CA ARG A 43 -4.51 21.76 7.44
C ARG A 43 -3.72 20.85 8.37
N ASP A 44 -4.43 20.17 9.28
CA ASP A 44 -3.83 19.16 10.13
C ASP A 44 -3.65 17.83 9.37
N VAL A 45 -2.48 17.21 9.55
CA VAL A 45 -2.10 15.92 8.99
C VAL A 45 -1.50 15.05 10.10
N PRO A 46 -2.31 14.61 11.06
CA PRO A 46 -1.82 13.74 12.13
C PRO A 46 -1.34 12.40 11.59
N ALA A 47 -0.28 11.85 12.22
CA ALA A 47 0.30 10.57 11.84
C ALA A 47 0.55 9.66 13.04
N LYS A 48 0.41 8.36 12.82
CA LYS A 48 0.86 7.29 13.72
C LYS A 48 1.93 6.49 12.99
N VAL A 49 3.10 6.36 13.60
CA VAL A 49 4.29 5.77 12.98
C VAL A 49 4.71 4.53 13.77
N TYR A 50 4.80 3.41 13.07
CA TYR A 50 5.28 2.14 13.59
C TYR A 50 6.68 1.88 13.04
N PHE A 51 7.63 1.52 13.89
CA PHE A 51 9.00 1.24 13.47
C PHE A 51 9.68 0.23 14.40
N PRO A 52 10.67 -0.55 13.91
CA PRO A 52 11.39 -1.49 14.74
C PRO A 52 12.07 -0.78 15.92
N LYS A 53 11.95 -1.32 17.12
CA LYS A 53 12.63 -0.78 18.31
C LYS A 53 14.15 -0.87 18.18
N THR A 54 14.64 -1.97 17.61
CA THR A 54 16.05 -2.26 17.43
C THR A 54 16.36 -2.44 15.94
N GLY A 55 17.59 -2.24 15.56
CA GLY A 55 18.09 -2.40 14.19
C GLY A 55 19.06 -1.28 13.84
N ALA A 56 20.05 -1.59 13.04
CA ALA A 56 21.00 -0.62 12.51
C ALA A 56 20.64 -0.22 11.09
N GLY A 57 20.79 1.07 10.76
CA GLY A 57 20.63 1.61 9.43
C GLY A 57 19.25 2.17 9.12
N ALA A 58 19.18 2.83 7.99
CA ALA A 58 17.97 3.46 7.48
C ALA A 58 17.02 2.41 6.85
N LEU A 59 15.75 2.51 7.18
CA LEU A 59 14.70 1.57 6.78
C LEU A 59 13.80 2.17 5.69
N PRO A 60 13.35 1.36 4.73
CA PRO A 60 12.34 1.81 3.76
C PRO A 60 11.06 2.25 4.47
N VAL A 61 10.35 3.19 3.84
CA VAL A 61 9.13 3.81 4.40
C VAL A 61 7.90 3.37 3.61
N VAL A 62 6.83 3.06 4.33
CA VAL A 62 5.49 2.83 3.75
C VAL A 62 4.54 3.85 4.33
N VAL A 63 4.01 4.75 3.49
CA VAL A 63 2.98 5.70 3.91
C VAL A 63 1.61 5.13 3.62
N PHE A 64 0.80 4.95 4.65
CA PHE A 64 -0.53 4.36 4.55
C PHE A 64 -1.65 5.39 4.65
N SER A 65 -2.61 5.29 3.74
CA SER A 65 -3.79 6.14 3.63
C SER A 65 -5.05 5.32 3.92
N HIS A 66 -5.80 5.70 4.97
CA HIS A 66 -7.03 5.01 5.38
C HIS A 66 -8.19 5.19 4.41
N GLY A 67 -9.20 4.31 4.47
CA GLY A 67 -10.48 4.46 3.77
C GLY A 67 -11.31 5.65 4.28
N LEU A 68 -12.39 5.98 3.57
CA LEU A 68 -13.32 7.02 3.99
C LEU A 68 -13.85 6.77 5.40
N GLY A 69 -13.85 7.80 6.24
CA GLY A 69 -14.29 7.70 7.64
C GLY A 69 -13.36 6.89 8.55
N GLY A 70 -12.15 6.57 8.09
CA GLY A 70 -11.11 5.94 8.90
C GLY A 70 -10.24 6.95 9.65
N SER A 71 -9.14 6.47 10.25
CA SER A 71 -8.19 7.30 10.96
C SER A 71 -6.79 6.68 10.94
N ARG A 72 -5.80 7.40 11.47
CA ARG A 72 -4.43 6.88 11.68
C ARG A 72 -4.36 5.69 12.64
N GLU A 73 -5.40 5.47 13.44
CA GLU A 73 -5.48 4.35 14.38
C GLU A 73 -5.93 3.04 13.72
N GLY A 74 -6.55 3.11 12.53
CA GLY A 74 -6.98 1.95 11.79
C GLY A 74 -5.82 1.19 11.12
N TYR A 75 -6.11 -0.06 10.68
CA TYR A 75 -5.16 -0.92 9.95
C TYR A 75 -3.89 -1.26 10.76
N GLU A 76 -3.98 -1.27 12.07
CA GLU A 76 -2.85 -1.50 12.99
C GLU A 76 -2.11 -2.80 12.67
N TYR A 77 -2.81 -3.85 12.24
CA TYR A 77 -2.19 -5.12 11.86
C TYR A 77 -1.15 -4.97 10.73
N LEU A 78 -1.38 -4.08 9.75
CA LEU A 78 -0.41 -3.76 8.71
C LEU A 78 0.78 -2.96 9.27
N GLY A 79 0.49 -1.95 10.09
CA GLY A 79 1.53 -1.13 10.71
C GLY A 79 2.51 -1.96 11.54
N LEU A 80 1.99 -2.81 12.42
CA LEU A 80 2.77 -3.72 13.24
C LEU A 80 3.53 -4.75 12.38
N HIS A 81 2.85 -5.34 11.39
CA HIS A 81 3.45 -6.35 10.53
C HIS A 81 4.62 -5.78 9.72
N TRP A 82 4.42 -4.68 9.00
CA TRP A 82 5.47 -4.07 8.19
C TRP A 82 6.64 -3.57 9.04
N ALA A 83 6.34 -2.96 10.19
CA ALA A 83 7.40 -2.58 11.13
C ALA A 83 8.18 -3.81 11.62
N GLY A 84 7.49 -4.90 11.96
CA GLY A 84 8.12 -6.17 12.34
C GLY A 84 8.99 -6.79 11.24
N CYS A 85 8.70 -6.49 9.97
CA CYS A 85 9.46 -6.91 8.80
C CYS A 85 10.56 -5.91 8.38
N GLY A 86 10.83 -4.88 9.19
CA GLY A 86 11.92 -3.93 8.96
C GLY A 86 11.58 -2.79 8.00
N TYR A 87 10.38 -2.26 8.11
CA TYR A 87 9.93 -1.02 7.48
C TYR A 87 9.57 0.03 8.53
N VAL A 88 9.50 1.29 8.13
CA VAL A 88 8.81 2.32 8.90
C VAL A 88 7.44 2.54 8.27
N SER A 89 6.36 2.24 9.01
CA SER A 89 4.99 2.36 8.52
C SER A 89 4.34 3.60 9.10
N VAL A 90 3.91 4.53 8.23
CA VAL A 90 3.38 5.85 8.59
C VAL A 90 1.91 5.92 8.21
N HIS A 91 1.03 5.86 9.18
CA HIS A 91 -0.42 5.91 8.98
C HIS A 91 -0.92 7.34 9.15
N LEU A 92 -1.45 7.93 8.08
CA LEU A 92 -1.95 9.30 8.08
C LEU A 92 -3.43 9.37 8.45
N GLN A 93 -3.83 10.48 9.07
CA GLN A 93 -5.23 10.90 9.18
C GLN A 93 -5.51 12.03 8.20
N HIS A 94 -6.57 11.90 7.42
CA HIS A 94 -6.92 12.87 6.38
C HIS A 94 -8.14 13.68 6.79
N GLN A 95 -7.91 14.87 7.32
CA GLN A 95 -8.98 15.80 7.71
C GLN A 95 -10.02 15.99 6.60
N GLY A 96 -11.29 16.01 6.96
CA GLY A 96 -12.41 16.16 6.03
C GLY A 96 -12.85 14.86 5.33
N SER A 97 -12.12 13.75 5.54
CA SER A 97 -12.49 12.41 5.05
C SER A 97 -12.19 11.32 6.10
N ASP A 98 -11.91 11.73 7.32
CA ASP A 98 -11.57 10.90 8.47
C ASP A 98 -12.79 10.57 9.35
N ASP A 99 -12.55 9.95 10.49
CA ASP A 99 -13.56 9.50 11.42
C ASP A 99 -14.30 10.63 12.15
N ALA A 100 -13.79 11.86 12.13
CA ALA A 100 -14.48 13.04 12.64
C ALA A 100 -15.83 13.28 11.94
N LEU A 101 -15.96 12.86 10.66
CA LEU A 101 -17.21 13.00 9.90
C LEU A 101 -18.40 12.32 10.57
N TRP A 102 -18.22 11.10 11.06
CA TRP A 102 -19.31 10.34 11.65
C TRP A 102 -19.34 10.45 13.18
N LYS A 103 -18.19 10.68 13.82
CA LYS A 103 -18.12 10.95 15.27
C LYS A 103 -18.83 12.24 15.67
N ASN A 104 -18.73 13.28 14.83
CA ASN A 104 -19.32 14.60 15.09
C ASN A 104 -20.72 14.76 14.44
N ALA A 105 -21.17 13.77 13.65
CA ALA A 105 -22.48 13.82 13.02
C ALA A 105 -23.61 13.61 14.05
N ALA A 106 -24.76 14.19 13.79
CA ALA A 106 -25.96 13.89 14.56
C ALA A 106 -26.32 12.40 14.44
N LYS A 107 -27.01 11.86 15.44
CA LYS A 107 -27.40 10.43 15.47
C LYS A 107 -28.14 10.05 14.18
N GLY A 108 -27.61 9.08 13.45
CA GLY A 108 -28.15 8.59 12.17
C GLY A 108 -27.68 9.34 10.93
N GLU A 109 -26.95 10.47 11.04
CA GLU A 109 -26.48 11.26 9.90
C GLU A 109 -25.06 10.88 9.42
N GLY A 110 -24.39 9.94 10.09
CA GLY A 110 -22.99 9.58 9.77
C GLY A 110 -22.78 9.13 8.32
N MET A 111 -23.66 8.26 7.80
CA MET A 111 -23.56 7.81 6.38
C MET A 111 -23.75 8.95 5.39
N LYS A 112 -24.64 9.90 5.68
CA LYS A 112 -24.85 11.08 4.83
C LYS A 112 -23.61 11.99 4.85
N ALA A 113 -23.00 12.20 6.01
CA ALA A 113 -21.75 12.96 6.13
C ALA A 113 -20.62 12.32 5.32
N LEU A 114 -20.45 10.99 5.39
CA LEU A 114 -19.47 10.23 4.61
C LEU A 114 -19.74 10.36 3.10
N SER A 115 -20.97 10.14 2.65
CA SER A 115 -21.33 10.25 1.25
C SER A 115 -21.12 11.66 0.68
N SER A 116 -21.42 12.70 1.48
CA SER A 116 -21.16 14.09 1.09
C SER A 116 -19.66 14.39 0.97
N SER A 117 -18.83 13.81 1.86
CA SER A 117 -17.38 14.00 1.85
C SER A 117 -16.71 13.39 0.60
N VAL A 118 -17.21 12.27 0.07
CA VAL A 118 -16.71 11.67 -1.18
C VAL A 118 -16.95 12.58 -2.39
N LEU A 119 -18.04 13.35 -2.38
CA LEU A 119 -18.36 14.29 -3.45
C LEU A 119 -17.53 15.58 -3.39
N ASP A 120 -16.88 15.85 -2.26
CA ASP A 120 -16.00 17.02 -2.14
C ASP A 120 -14.66 16.75 -2.85
N ILE A 121 -14.49 17.32 -4.03
CA ILE A 121 -13.28 17.20 -4.84
C ILE A 121 -12.01 17.63 -4.08
N ARG A 122 -12.13 18.52 -3.08
CA ARG A 122 -11.00 18.97 -2.26
C ARG A 122 -10.37 17.80 -1.53
N ASN A 123 -11.16 16.82 -1.06
CA ASN A 123 -10.64 15.63 -0.40
C ASN A 123 -9.79 14.77 -1.35
N SER A 124 -10.22 14.62 -2.61
CA SER A 124 -9.47 13.87 -3.63
C SER A 124 -8.11 14.52 -3.96
N VAL A 125 -7.99 15.84 -3.82
CA VAL A 125 -6.74 16.59 -4.03
C VAL A 125 -5.90 16.63 -2.74
N ASN A 126 -6.54 16.85 -1.60
CA ASN A 126 -5.83 17.04 -0.33
C ASN A 126 -5.17 15.74 0.16
N ARG A 127 -5.82 14.59 0.00
CA ARG A 127 -5.26 13.31 0.48
C ARG A 127 -3.89 12.97 -0.13
N PRO A 128 -3.67 13.01 -1.46
CA PRO A 128 -2.32 12.84 -2.02
C PRO A 128 -1.33 13.91 -1.54
N ARG A 129 -1.77 15.17 -1.42
CA ARG A 129 -0.92 16.26 -0.89
C ARG A 129 -0.56 16.07 0.59
N ASP A 130 -1.44 15.45 1.38
CA ASP A 130 -1.11 15.10 2.78
C ASP A 130 0.01 14.06 2.83
N VAL A 131 0.03 13.11 1.90
CA VAL A 131 1.13 12.13 1.78
C VAL A 131 2.44 12.82 1.39
N SER A 132 2.43 13.68 0.37
CA SER A 132 3.63 14.43 -0.04
C SER A 132 4.16 15.31 1.10
N PHE A 133 3.28 16.01 1.81
CA PHE A 133 3.63 16.79 2.99
C PHE A 133 4.21 15.91 4.11
N ALA A 134 3.64 14.72 4.37
CA ALA A 134 4.17 13.80 5.36
C ALA A 134 5.59 13.34 5.02
N ILE A 135 5.91 13.10 3.74
CA ILE A 135 7.28 12.79 3.29
C ILE A 135 8.24 13.95 3.58
N ASP A 136 7.78 15.21 3.44
CA ASP A 136 8.58 16.40 3.80
C ASP A 136 8.84 16.44 5.32
N GLN A 137 7.83 16.16 6.14
CA GLN A 137 7.97 16.07 7.60
C GLN A 137 8.92 14.93 8.02
N LEU A 138 8.82 13.77 7.37
CA LEU A 138 9.74 12.65 7.62
C LEU A 138 11.18 13.02 7.26
N THR A 139 11.39 13.83 6.24
CA THR A 139 12.73 14.33 5.89
C THR A 139 13.30 15.21 7.01
N THR A 140 12.48 16.08 7.57
CA THR A 140 12.85 16.92 8.71
C THR A 140 13.17 16.07 9.94
N LEU A 141 12.29 15.12 10.30
CA LEU A 141 12.49 14.24 11.45
C LEU A 141 13.72 13.34 11.31
N ASN A 142 14.04 12.89 10.09
CA ASN A 142 15.24 12.09 9.83
C ASN A 142 16.54 12.86 10.02
N ALA A 143 16.51 14.18 9.83
CA ALA A 143 17.65 15.07 10.04
C ALA A 143 17.78 15.56 11.49
N ASP A 144 16.69 15.58 12.26
CA ASP A 144 16.65 16.09 13.63
C ASP A 144 17.20 15.07 14.63
N ALA A 145 18.32 15.42 15.28
CA ALA A 145 18.98 14.56 16.28
C ALA A 145 18.12 14.26 17.52
N SER A 146 17.09 15.06 17.80
CA SER A 146 16.15 14.86 18.91
C SER A 146 14.99 13.93 18.55
N SER A 147 14.79 13.64 17.27
CA SER A 147 13.71 12.82 16.76
C SER A 147 13.94 11.32 17.04
N PRO A 148 12.90 10.56 17.41
CA PRO A 148 12.99 9.09 17.50
C PRO A 148 13.25 8.43 16.13
N LEU A 149 13.09 9.17 15.04
CA LEU A 149 13.34 8.73 13.66
C LEU A 149 14.67 9.24 13.08
N HIS A 150 15.51 9.90 13.90
CA HIS A 150 16.79 10.42 13.45
C HIS A 150 17.67 9.36 12.79
N ALA A 151 18.12 9.61 11.54
CA ALA A 151 18.96 8.73 10.73
C ALA A 151 18.40 7.30 10.54
N ARG A 152 17.07 7.11 10.71
CA ARG A 152 16.41 5.80 10.60
C ARG A 152 15.61 5.59 9.33
N LEU A 153 15.42 6.63 8.51
CA LEU A 153 14.56 6.59 7.32
C LEU A 153 15.40 6.56 6.05
N ASP A 154 15.16 5.56 5.20
CA ASP A 154 15.65 5.58 3.82
C ASP A 154 14.60 6.22 2.91
N LEU A 155 14.72 7.52 2.74
CA LEU A 155 13.79 8.32 1.95
C LEU A 155 13.98 8.18 0.44
N GLN A 156 14.92 7.34 -0.01
CA GLN A 156 15.02 6.92 -1.43
C GLN A 156 14.16 5.68 -1.71
N ARG A 157 13.63 5.02 -0.66
CA ARG A 157 12.83 3.80 -0.72
C ARG A 157 11.49 4.03 -0.02
N ILE A 158 10.56 4.71 -0.70
CA ILE A 158 9.23 5.06 -0.19
C ILE A 158 8.17 4.35 -1.02
N ALA A 159 7.26 3.62 -0.37
CA ALA A 159 6.02 3.12 -0.93
C ALA A 159 4.82 3.88 -0.38
N VAL A 160 3.74 3.91 -1.14
CA VAL A 160 2.43 4.31 -0.66
C VAL A 160 1.49 3.10 -0.66
N ALA A 161 0.66 3.01 0.37
CA ALA A 161 -0.37 1.98 0.47
C ALA A 161 -1.69 2.60 0.93
N GLY A 162 -2.82 1.98 0.59
CA GLY A 162 -4.09 2.46 1.08
C GLY A 162 -5.27 1.57 0.73
N HIS A 163 -6.34 1.71 1.50
CA HIS A 163 -7.59 0.97 1.32
C HIS A 163 -8.72 1.90 0.88
N SER A 164 -9.55 1.44 -0.04
CA SER A 164 -10.75 2.16 -0.49
C SER A 164 -10.39 3.57 -0.98
N TYR A 165 -10.89 4.64 -0.35
CA TYR A 165 -10.47 6.02 -0.68
C TYR A 165 -8.96 6.23 -0.49
N GLY A 166 -8.31 5.49 0.43
CA GLY A 166 -6.86 5.44 0.54
C GLY A 166 -6.18 4.75 -0.64
N GLY A 167 -6.81 3.73 -1.22
CA GLY A 167 -6.36 3.10 -2.46
C GLY A 167 -6.38 4.07 -3.63
N PHE A 168 -7.43 4.91 -3.76
CA PHE A 168 -7.44 6.03 -4.69
C PHE A 168 -6.26 6.98 -4.45
N THR A 169 -5.98 7.31 -3.18
CA THR A 169 -4.84 8.17 -2.82
C THR A 169 -3.52 7.57 -3.29
N ALA A 170 -3.32 6.27 -3.06
CA ALA A 170 -2.12 5.55 -3.51
C ALA A 170 -1.99 5.56 -5.04
N MET A 171 -3.07 5.32 -5.76
CA MET A 171 -3.07 5.34 -7.24
C MET A 171 -2.81 6.74 -7.80
N ALA A 172 -3.37 7.80 -7.20
CA ALA A 172 -3.11 9.18 -7.62
C ALA A 172 -1.61 9.52 -7.50
N LEU A 173 -0.97 9.12 -6.39
CA LEU A 173 0.47 9.29 -6.16
C LEU A 173 1.33 8.43 -7.07
N ALA A 174 0.84 7.26 -7.49
CA ALA A 174 1.50 6.38 -8.45
C ALA A 174 1.41 6.87 -9.91
N GLY A 175 0.67 7.96 -10.15
CA GLY A 175 0.53 8.54 -11.49
C GLY A 175 -0.79 8.20 -12.20
N GLN A 176 -1.81 7.71 -11.50
CA GLN A 176 -3.15 7.61 -12.09
C GLN A 176 -3.62 8.99 -12.55
N ALA A 177 -3.96 9.11 -13.83
CA ALA A 177 -4.47 10.34 -14.39
C ALA A 177 -5.91 10.63 -13.92
N LEU A 178 -6.16 11.85 -13.45
CA LEU A 178 -7.40 12.24 -12.82
C LEU A 178 -8.13 13.32 -13.59
N GLY A 179 -9.47 13.31 -13.48
CA GLY A 179 -10.35 14.32 -14.04
C GLY A 179 -10.43 14.33 -15.58
N PRO A 180 -11.22 15.23 -16.15
CA PRO A 180 -11.47 15.27 -17.60
C PRO A 180 -10.22 15.56 -18.45
N ARG A 181 -9.23 16.23 -17.87
CA ARG A 181 -7.95 16.58 -18.53
C ARG A 181 -6.89 15.47 -18.40
N ALA A 182 -7.19 14.38 -17.69
CA ALA A 182 -6.25 13.29 -17.42
C ALA A 182 -4.92 13.80 -16.84
N THR A 183 -4.98 14.67 -15.80
CA THR A 183 -3.78 15.22 -15.15
C THR A 183 -3.15 14.24 -14.17
N THR A 184 -1.83 14.25 -14.08
CA THR A 184 -1.02 13.48 -13.12
C THR A 184 -0.31 14.37 -12.11
N GLU A 185 -0.78 15.61 -11.92
CA GLU A 185 -0.17 16.61 -11.01
C GLU A 185 -0.09 16.19 -9.54
N LEU A 186 -0.80 15.11 -9.15
CA LEU A 186 -0.75 14.56 -7.81
C LEU A 186 0.25 13.41 -7.66
N ALA A 187 0.91 13.00 -8.74
CA ALA A 187 1.99 12.01 -8.68
C ALA A 187 3.19 12.56 -7.89
N ASP A 188 3.77 11.74 -7.03
CA ASP A 188 4.97 12.10 -6.28
C ASP A 188 6.15 11.22 -6.72
N PRO A 189 7.21 11.77 -7.36
CA PRO A 189 8.32 11.00 -7.91
C PRO A 189 9.18 10.29 -6.85
N ARG A 190 9.00 10.64 -5.58
CA ARG A 190 9.67 9.97 -4.45
C ARG A 190 9.10 8.57 -4.20
N ILE A 191 7.85 8.31 -4.62
CA ILE A 191 7.18 7.01 -4.47
C ILE A 191 7.77 6.02 -5.48
N LYS A 192 8.17 4.84 -4.99
CA LYS A 192 8.82 3.79 -5.81
C LYS A 192 7.89 2.64 -6.17
N CYS A 193 6.88 2.38 -5.34
CA CYS A 193 5.83 1.41 -5.63
C CYS A 193 4.56 1.74 -4.84
N ALA A 194 3.43 1.17 -5.26
CA ALA A 194 2.14 1.41 -4.63
C ALA A 194 1.40 0.10 -4.33
N ILE A 195 0.64 0.09 -3.23
CA ILE A 195 -0.28 -0.99 -2.86
C ILE A 195 -1.67 -0.38 -2.75
N GLU A 196 -2.58 -0.79 -3.60
CA GLU A 196 -3.97 -0.39 -3.52
C GLU A 196 -4.86 -1.56 -3.14
N MET A 197 -5.71 -1.34 -2.16
CA MET A 197 -6.68 -2.30 -1.63
C MET A 197 -8.07 -1.73 -1.89
N SER A 198 -8.84 -2.36 -2.76
CA SER A 198 -10.22 -1.95 -3.06
C SER A 198 -10.38 -0.49 -3.50
N ALA A 199 -9.46 0.05 -4.30
CA ALA A 199 -9.56 1.42 -4.81
C ALA A 199 -10.80 1.62 -5.69
N PRO A 200 -11.50 2.77 -5.60
CA PRO A 200 -12.60 3.07 -6.49
C PRO A 200 -12.12 3.16 -7.95
N VAL A 201 -12.90 2.57 -8.86
CA VAL A 201 -12.60 2.55 -10.29
C VAL A 201 -13.26 3.77 -10.98
N PRO A 202 -12.56 4.50 -11.84
CA PRO A 202 -13.15 5.61 -12.59
C PRO A 202 -14.34 5.18 -13.44
N ARG A 203 -15.23 6.12 -13.75
CA ARG A 203 -16.34 5.89 -14.68
C ARG A 203 -15.81 5.42 -16.04
N ALA A 204 -16.58 4.59 -16.74
CA ALA A 204 -16.17 3.94 -17.99
C ALA A 204 -15.51 4.88 -19.00
N ALA A 205 -16.06 6.08 -19.22
CA ALA A 205 -15.51 7.08 -20.15
C ALA A 205 -14.08 7.60 -19.80
N MET A 206 -13.60 7.32 -18.57
CA MET A 206 -12.30 7.77 -18.08
C MET A 206 -11.27 6.63 -17.97
N ARG A 207 -11.71 5.37 -17.94
CA ARG A 207 -10.89 4.21 -17.57
C ARG A 207 -9.63 4.10 -18.42
N ASP A 208 -9.74 4.13 -19.74
CA ASP A 208 -8.63 3.88 -20.67
C ASP A 208 -7.46 4.86 -20.51
N ARG A 209 -7.77 6.12 -20.16
CA ARG A 209 -6.74 7.16 -19.99
C ARG A 209 -6.26 7.33 -18.55
N SER A 210 -6.93 6.67 -17.58
CA SER A 210 -6.59 6.86 -16.16
C SER A 210 -5.30 6.14 -15.76
N TYR A 211 -4.97 5.02 -16.36
CA TYR A 211 -3.89 4.16 -15.90
C TYR A 211 -2.64 4.15 -16.79
N GLY A 212 -2.72 4.73 -17.98
CA GLY A 212 -1.61 4.72 -18.95
C GLY A 212 -0.34 5.46 -18.50
N SER A 213 -0.45 6.37 -17.54
CA SER A 213 0.67 7.12 -16.97
C SER A 213 1.29 6.47 -15.72
N VAL A 214 0.70 5.41 -15.19
CA VAL A 214 1.27 4.66 -14.07
C VAL A 214 2.48 3.87 -14.55
N SER A 215 3.67 4.20 -14.02
CA SER A 215 4.96 3.63 -14.44
C SER A 215 5.78 3.02 -13.32
N ILE A 216 5.28 3.06 -12.09
CA ILE A 216 5.88 2.39 -10.93
C ILE A 216 5.13 1.11 -10.62
N PRO A 217 5.77 0.09 -10.00
CA PRO A 217 5.11 -1.16 -9.65
C PRO A 217 3.87 -0.95 -8.76
N VAL A 218 2.80 -1.70 -9.04
CA VAL A 218 1.54 -1.63 -8.27
C VAL A 218 1.06 -3.02 -7.88
N PHE A 219 0.64 -3.18 -6.63
CA PHE A 219 -0.09 -4.35 -6.17
C PHE A 219 -1.56 -3.99 -5.94
N HIS A 220 -2.43 -4.54 -6.77
CA HIS A 220 -3.88 -4.40 -6.71
C HIS A 220 -4.49 -5.53 -5.88
N MET A 221 -5.36 -5.20 -4.93
CA MET A 221 -5.99 -6.16 -4.03
C MET A 221 -7.50 -5.93 -3.94
N SER A 222 -8.29 -6.99 -4.07
CA SER A 222 -9.75 -6.95 -3.97
C SER A 222 -10.31 -8.31 -3.57
N GLY A 223 -11.63 -8.45 -3.56
CA GLY A 223 -12.34 -9.69 -3.33
C GLY A 223 -13.53 -9.87 -4.25
N THR A 224 -14.05 -11.10 -4.32
CA THR A 224 -15.19 -11.42 -5.21
C THR A 224 -16.51 -10.79 -4.75
N GLU A 225 -16.59 -10.36 -3.48
CA GLU A 225 -17.75 -9.67 -2.89
C GLU A 225 -17.48 -8.20 -2.57
N ASP A 226 -16.41 -7.62 -3.15
CA ASP A 226 -15.94 -6.27 -2.89
C ASP A 226 -16.73 -5.20 -3.67
N ASP A 227 -18.04 -5.19 -3.51
CA ASP A 227 -18.86 -4.06 -3.93
C ASP A 227 -18.57 -2.84 -3.03
N SER A 228 -18.48 -1.67 -3.61
CA SER A 228 -18.24 -0.46 -2.84
C SER A 228 -19.43 -0.14 -1.91
N PRO A 229 -19.23 0.05 -0.60
CA PRO A 229 -20.32 0.46 0.29
C PRO A 229 -20.79 1.89 0.02
N ILE A 230 -19.96 2.71 -0.62
CA ILE A 230 -20.26 4.08 -1.03
C ILE A 230 -19.69 4.29 -2.44
N GLY A 231 -20.56 4.63 -3.40
CA GLY A 231 -20.19 4.79 -4.80
C GLY A 231 -20.59 3.58 -5.65
N ASP A 232 -20.19 3.60 -6.93
CA ASP A 232 -20.74 2.70 -7.95
C ASP A 232 -19.81 1.53 -8.31
N THR A 233 -18.60 1.45 -7.74
CA THR A 233 -17.63 0.40 -8.08
C THR A 233 -18.12 -0.97 -7.63
N LYS A 234 -18.22 -1.92 -8.57
CA LYS A 234 -18.59 -3.29 -8.32
C LYS A 234 -17.34 -4.18 -8.17
N ALA A 235 -17.47 -5.32 -7.48
CA ALA A 235 -16.40 -6.30 -7.33
C ALA A 235 -15.81 -6.70 -8.70
N ALA A 236 -16.67 -6.91 -9.72
CA ALA A 236 -16.24 -7.23 -11.08
C ALA A 236 -15.39 -6.14 -11.75
N ASP A 237 -15.53 -4.87 -11.34
CA ASP A 237 -14.75 -3.75 -11.89
C ASP A 237 -13.36 -3.62 -11.25
N ARG A 238 -13.11 -4.24 -10.08
CA ARG A 238 -11.88 -4.06 -9.27
C ARG A 238 -10.60 -4.52 -9.97
N ARG A 239 -10.70 -5.39 -10.97
CA ARG A 239 -9.51 -5.79 -11.76
C ARG A 239 -9.13 -4.78 -12.86
N ILE A 240 -10.01 -3.82 -13.19
CA ILE A 240 -9.77 -2.85 -14.27
C ILE A 240 -8.47 -2.06 -14.11
N PRO A 241 -8.09 -1.56 -12.92
CA PRO A 241 -6.79 -0.90 -12.72
C PRO A 241 -5.61 -1.78 -13.13
N TYR A 242 -5.63 -3.06 -12.74
CA TYR A 242 -4.62 -4.04 -13.13
C TYR A 242 -4.59 -4.22 -14.65
N ASP A 243 -5.74 -4.49 -15.28
CA ASP A 243 -5.82 -4.76 -16.71
C ASP A 243 -5.32 -3.58 -17.57
N LEU A 244 -5.58 -2.34 -17.13
CA LEU A 244 -5.23 -1.10 -17.84
C LEU A 244 -3.86 -0.51 -17.48
N THR A 245 -3.22 -0.92 -16.39
CA THR A 245 -1.83 -0.55 -16.10
C THR A 245 -0.90 -1.39 -16.97
N LYS A 246 -0.32 -0.76 -18.00
CA LYS A 246 0.50 -1.45 -19.01
C LYS A 246 1.99 -1.08 -18.94
N ASN A 247 2.33 0.03 -18.28
CA ASN A 247 3.68 0.59 -18.29
C ASN A 247 4.47 0.29 -17.00
N ALA A 248 3.94 -0.59 -16.14
CA ALA A 248 4.57 -1.00 -14.89
C ALA A 248 4.42 -2.50 -14.64
N GLU A 249 5.30 -3.06 -13.82
CA GLU A 249 5.07 -4.38 -13.24
C GLU A 249 3.88 -4.31 -12.28
N THR A 250 2.95 -5.23 -12.41
CA THR A 250 1.73 -5.23 -11.57
C THR A 250 1.38 -6.62 -11.07
N CYS A 251 0.91 -6.68 -9.83
CA CYS A 251 0.31 -7.84 -9.22
C CYS A 251 -1.18 -7.59 -8.96
N LEU A 252 -1.99 -8.63 -9.04
CA LEU A 252 -3.41 -8.63 -8.68
C LEU A 252 -3.72 -9.81 -7.80
N ILE A 253 -4.45 -9.59 -6.70
CA ILE A 253 -5.11 -10.64 -5.93
C ILE A 253 -6.60 -10.34 -5.81
N ILE A 254 -7.43 -11.34 -6.14
CA ILE A 254 -8.86 -11.32 -5.89
C ILE A 254 -9.17 -12.44 -4.90
N PHE A 255 -9.47 -12.09 -3.66
CA PHE A 255 -9.82 -13.04 -2.60
C PHE A 255 -11.23 -13.59 -2.82
N LYS A 256 -11.37 -14.91 -2.78
CA LYS A 256 -12.67 -15.58 -2.87
C LYS A 256 -13.50 -15.24 -1.63
N GLU A 257 -14.76 -14.85 -1.84
CA GLU A 257 -15.68 -14.43 -0.77
C GLU A 257 -15.16 -13.25 0.08
N GLY A 258 -14.08 -12.58 -0.38
CA GLY A 258 -13.57 -11.37 0.22
C GLY A 258 -14.48 -10.18 -0.10
N ASP A 259 -14.93 -9.47 0.93
CA ASP A 259 -15.68 -8.23 0.80
C ASP A 259 -14.79 -6.99 0.98
N HIS A 260 -15.39 -5.81 0.86
CA HIS A 260 -14.68 -4.53 0.99
C HIS A 260 -13.93 -4.36 2.31
N MET A 261 -14.39 -5.00 3.39
CA MET A 261 -13.89 -4.75 4.74
C MET A 261 -12.79 -5.71 5.20
N ILE A 262 -12.43 -6.75 4.44
CA ILE A 262 -11.35 -7.71 4.81
C ILE A 262 -10.01 -7.03 5.06
N PHE A 263 -9.79 -5.85 4.47
CA PHE A 263 -8.57 -5.05 4.61
C PHE A 263 -8.57 -4.18 5.86
N SER A 264 -9.73 -3.92 6.48
CA SER A 264 -9.90 -2.88 7.53
C SER A 264 -9.22 -3.18 8.86
N GLY A 265 -8.93 -4.45 9.16
CA GLY A 265 -8.42 -4.86 10.47
C GLY A 265 -9.46 -4.88 11.60
N ARG A 266 -10.74 -4.65 11.30
CA ARG A 266 -11.82 -4.54 12.28
C ARG A 266 -12.44 -5.90 12.65
N LEU A 267 -11.62 -6.86 13.09
CA LEU A 267 -12.08 -8.21 13.42
C LEU A 267 -13.17 -8.22 14.51
N ALA A 268 -13.04 -7.37 15.53
CA ALA A 268 -14.00 -7.28 16.63
C ALA A 268 -15.40 -6.81 16.18
N ASP A 269 -15.46 -5.94 15.17
CA ASP A 269 -16.72 -5.43 14.62
C ASP A 269 -17.38 -6.42 13.65
N ARG A 270 -16.69 -7.53 13.33
CA ARG A 270 -17.06 -8.53 12.33
C ARG A 270 -16.97 -9.95 12.88
N GLU A 271 -17.44 -10.15 14.09
CA GLU A 271 -17.28 -11.38 14.87
C GLU A 271 -17.65 -12.66 14.09
N ALA A 272 -18.74 -12.62 13.31
CA ALA A 272 -19.16 -13.74 12.47
C ALA A 272 -18.17 -14.12 11.35
N ARG A 273 -17.28 -13.21 10.93
CA ARG A 273 -16.26 -13.42 9.88
C ARG A 273 -14.83 -13.35 10.42
N ALA A 274 -14.65 -13.22 11.71
CA ALA A 274 -13.34 -12.91 12.30
C ALA A 274 -12.25 -13.93 11.94
N SER A 275 -12.59 -15.22 11.85
CA SER A 275 -11.63 -16.28 11.47
C SER A 275 -11.21 -16.20 9.99
N GLU A 276 -12.15 -15.88 9.09
CA GLU A 276 -11.91 -15.73 7.65
C GLU A 276 -11.14 -14.44 7.39
N ASP A 277 -11.56 -13.32 7.99
CA ASP A 277 -10.87 -12.06 7.88
C ASP A 277 -9.42 -12.16 8.40
N ALA A 278 -9.18 -12.89 9.49
CA ALA A 278 -7.83 -13.14 10.01
C ALA A 278 -6.98 -13.96 9.01
N LYS A 279 -7.58 -14.90 8.27
CA LYS A 279 -6.90 -15.64 7.20
C LYS A 279 -6.53 -14.71 6.05
N PHE A 280 -7.46 -13.88 5.56
CA PHE A 280 -7.16 -12.88 4.54
C PHE A 280 -6.07 -11.92 4.98
N GLN A 281 -6.10 -11.43 6.22
CA GLN A 281 -5.06 -10.54 6.73
C GLN A 281 -3.66 -11.19 6.71
N ARG A 282 -3.53 -12.48 7.02
CA ARG A 282 -2.25 -13.18 6.90
C ARG A 282 -1.76 -13.22 5.45
N LEU A 283 -2.64 -13.50 4.48
CA LEU A 283 -2.30 -13.51 3.06
C LEU A 283 -1.96 -12.11 2.57
N ILE A 284 -2.71 -11.07 2.97
CA ILE A 284 -2.43 -9.66 2.68
C ILE A 284 -1.04 -9.28 3.20
N CYS A 285 -0.74 -9.61 4.46
CA CYS A 285 0.56 -9.36 5.06
C CYS A 285 1.69 -10.04 4.28
N ALA A 286 1.54 -11.32 3.95
CA ALA A 286 2.56 -12.07 3.21
C ALA A 286 2.81 -11.48 1.81
N GLY A 287 1.74 -11.21 1.04
CA GLY A 287 1.83 -10.66 -0.31
C GLY A 287 2.40 -9.24 -0.31
N THR A 288 1.91 -8.37 0.57
CA THR A 288 2.40 -6.99 0.65
C THR A 288 3.85 -6.92 1.09
N THR A 289 4.29 -7.77 2.02
CA THR A 289 5.69 -7.83 2.45
C THR A 289 6.59 -8.31 1.30
N ALA A 290 6.19 -9.36 0.57
CA ALA A 290 6.94 -9.82 -0.58
C ALA A 290 7.07 -8.73 -1.66
N PHE A 291 5.98 -7.99 -1.91
CA PHE A 291 5.96 -6.87 -2.85
C PHE A 291 6.91 -5.73 -2.41
N LEU A 292 6.87 -5.35 -1.14
CA LEU A 292 7.77 -4.35 -0.59
C LEU A 292 9.24 -4.83 -0.59
N ASP A 293 9.49 -6.10 -0.26
CA ASP A 293 10.83 -6.68 -0.33
C ASP A 293 11.37 -6.69 -1.76
N ALA A 294 10.53 -7.00 -2.76
CA ALA A 294 10.90 -6.98 -4.17
C ALA A 294 11.23 -5.56 -4.66
N PHE A 295 10.35 -4.59 -4.42
CA PHE A 295 10.41 -3.29 -5.08
C PHE A 295 11.02 -2.16 -4.24
N LEU A 296 11.07 -2.27 -2.90
CA LEU A 296 11.79 -1.32 -2.07
C LEU A 296 13.15 -1.83 -1.61
N LYS A 297 13.25 -3.11 -1.21
CA LYS A 297 14.53 -3.68 -0.79
C LYS A 297 15.33 -4.27 -1.95
N GLY A 298 14.73 -4.39 -3.15
CA GLY A 298 15.37 -4.91 -4.35
C GLY A 298 15.76 -6.39 -4.24
N ARG A 299 14.96 -7.20 -3.53
CA ARG A 299 15.22 -8.63 -3.33
C ARG A 299 14.77 -9.45 -4.54
N PRO A 300 15.71 -10.08 -5.31
CA PRO A 300 15.36 -10.86 -6.49
C PRO A 300 14.54 -12.12 -6.17
N ASP A 301 14.76 -12.73 -5.01
CA ASP A 301 14.02 -13.90 -4.56
C ASP A 301 12.55 -13.58 -4.26
N ALA A 302 12.26 -12.43 -3.63
CA ALA A 302 10.89 -11.94 -3.42
C ALA A 302 10.20 -11.59 -4.74
N HIS A 303 10.93 -10.93 -5.66
CA HIS A 303 10.44 -10.61 -6.99
C HIS A 303 10.08 -11.89 -7.77
N GLY A 304 11.00 -12.86 -7.85
CA GLY A 304 10.75 -14.15 -8.48
C GLY A 304 9.57 -14.89 -7.86
N TRP A 305 9.45 -14.88 -6.53
CA TRP A 305 8.33 -15.51 -5.84
C TRP A 305 6.96 -14.92 -6.21
N LEU A 306 6.88 -13.62 -6.44
CA LEU A 306 5.67 -12.97 -6.94
C LEU A 306 5.45 -13.33 -8.42
N MET A 307 6.44 -13.10 -9.29
CA MET A 307 6.28 -13.21 -10.74
C MET A 307 6.13 -14.65 -11.23
N ASP A 308 6.71 -15.64 -10.51
CA ASP A 308 6.68 -17.07 -10.86
C ASP A 308 5.56 -17.84 -10.12
N GLY A 309 4.61 -17.12 -9.49
CA GLY A 309 3.41 -17.69 -8.89
C GLY A 309 3.60 -18.31 -7.52
N GLY A 310 4.69 -18.03 -6.81
CA GLY A 310 4.91 -18.49 -5.44
C GLY A 310 3.86 -17.96 -4.46
N TYR A 311 3.48 -16.68 -4.60
CA TYR A 311 2.36 -16.12 -3.81
C TYR A 311 1.03 -16.78 -4.18
N GLY A 312 0.77 -17.04 -5.46
CA GLY A 312 -0.42 -17.75 -5.90
C GLY A 312 -0.54 -19.14 -5.27
N LYS A 313 0.57 -19.86 -5.11
CA LYS A 313 0.59 -21.16 -4.41
C LYS A 313 0.29 -21.02 -2.92
N LEU A 314 0.75 -19.95 -2.27
CA LEU A 314 0.40 -19.67 -0.86
C LEU A 314 -1.08 -19.32 -0.71
N VAL A 315 -1.64 -18.54 -1.63
CA VAL A 315 -3.06 -18.18 -1.67
C VAL A 315 -3.95 -19.42 -1.86
N GLY A 316 -3.56 -20.35 -2.75
CA GLY A 316 -4.31 -21.59 -3.02
C GLY A 316 -5.74 -21.30 -3.44
N ASP A 317 -6.71 -21.99 -2.78
CA ASP A 317 -8.14 -21.87 -3.08
C ASP A 317 -8.81 -20.61 -2.50
N GLU A 318 -8.05 -19.79 -1.75
CA GLU A 318 -8.55 -18.55 -1.12
C GLU A 318 -8.67 -17.37 -2.09
N GLY A 319 -8.18 -17.50 -3.32
CA GLY A 319 -8.25 -16.43 -4.30
C GLY A 319 -7.51 -16.73 -5.60
N VAL A 320 -7.52 -15.75 -6.49
CA VAL A 320 -6.78 -15.81 -7.76
C VAL A 320 -5.71 -14.72 -7.75
N PHE A 321 -4.45 -15.14 -7.90
CA PHE A 321 -3.31 -14.24 -8.01
C PHE A 321 -2.80 -14.20 -9.44
N GLU A 322 -2.55 -13.01 -9.95
CA GLU A 322 -1.96 -12.74 -11.25
C GLU A 322 -0.79 -11.74 -11.10
N ALA A 323 0.26 -11.91 -11.90
CA ALA A 323 1.34 -10.94 -11.99
C ALA A 323 1.77 -10.77 -13.45
N LYS A 324 2.18 -9.56 -13.83
CA LYS A 324 2.64 -9.27 -15.19
C LYS A 324 3.73 -8.22 -15.22
N ALA A 325 4.65 -8.38 -16.17
CA ALA A 325 5.61 -7.36 -16.57
C ALA A 325 4.94 -6.24 -17.39
N PRO A 326 5.59 -5.07 -17.56
CA PRO A 326 5.15 -4.03 -18.48
C PRO A 326 4.91 -4.56 -19.88
N ALA A 327 3.89 -4.06 -20.58
CA ALA A 327 3.70 -4.36 -21.98
C ALA A 327 4.91 -3.84 -22.78
N ARG A 328 5.47 -4.68 -23.66
CA ARG A 328 6.57 -4.31 -24.55
C ARG A 328 6.11 -3.39 -25.65
#